data_a960509a80396d380e347b235af77217
#
_entry.id   a960509a80396d380e347b235af77217
#
_cell.length_a   1.000
_cell.length_b   1.000
_cell.length_c   1.000
_cell.angle_alpha   90.00
_cell.angle_beta   90.00
_cell.angle_gamma   90.00
#
_symmetry.space_group_name_H-M   'P 1'
#
loop_
_entity.id
_entity.type
_entity.pdbx_description
1 polymer ?
#
loop_
_entity_poly.entity_id
_entity_poly.type
_entity_poly.pdbx_seq_one_letter_code
_entity_poly.pdbx_strand_id
1 'polypeptide(L)'
;DEEHKSDSLISVAIDYYKGTTDSVHAALAYYNAGLVAMDNEDSEASLHNFLKTIDWLGESDNDELQFMVRYKMSRLFNLRLIPDEELRLGKAALPYAERTGNPLYICALLPYITHGFMQTNQLDSAYKYSVQAIQLAEKENLVRALSHIYSQHAHLCMAMKDYKQALMYRDKDLAILFELFGEENEYIYDHYINKANTLTELHQYDSAFYYINKAVEDTTDI
;
A
#
# COMPACT_ATOMS: atom_id res chain seq x y z
N ASP A 1 28.36 3.08 -9.92
CA ASP A 1 28.51 3.50 -11.35
C ASP A 1 27.39 2.99 -12.27
N GLU A 2 26.57 2.00 -11.89
CA GLU A 2 25.41 1.56 -12.69
C GLU A 2 24.13 2.37 -12.39
N GLU A 3 23.99 2.94 -11.21
CA GLU A 3 22.85 3.77 -10.81
C GLU A 3 22.72 5.04 -11.66
N HIS A 4 23.82 5.68 -12.04
CA HIS A 4 23.79 6.87 -12.90
C HIS A 4 23.37 6.61 -14.37
N LYS A 5 23.41 5.38 -14.86
CA LYS A 5 22.98 5.06 -16.23
C LYS A 5 21.46 5.05 -16.40
N SER A 6 20.70 4.68 -15.37
CA SER A 6 19.22 4.68 -15.41
C SER A 6 18.68 6.11 -15.53
N ASP A 7 19.18 7.04 -14.73
CA ASP A 7 18.76 8.45 -14.75
C ASP A 7 19.07 9.13 -16.08
N SER A 8 20.22 8.82 -16.71
CA SER A 8 20.63 9.40 -17.99
C SER A 8 19.67 9.01 -19.12
N LEU A 9 19.23 7.75 -19.18
CA LEU A 9 18.30 7.27 -20.22
C LEU A 9 16.90 7.87 -20.06
N ILE A 10 16.42 7.99 -18.83
CA ILE A 10 15.13 8.61 -18.53
C ILE A 10 15.15 10.09 -18.89
N SER A 11 16.23 10.81 -18.58
CA SER A 11 16.39 12.22 -18.96
C SER A 11 16.39 12.42 -20.47
N VAL A 12 17.06 11.55 -21.23
CA VAL A 12 17.02 11.57 -22.71
C VAL A 12 15.60 11.34 -23.24
N ALA A 13 14.86 10.38 -22.64
CA ALA A 13 13.47 10.13 -23.04
C ALA A 13 12.58 11.34 -22.76
N ILE A 14 12.71 11.97 -21.57
CA ILE A 14 11.97 13.17 -21.20
C ILE A 14 12.25 14.30 -22.21
N ASP A 15 13.52 14.57 -22.52
CA ASP A 15 13.90 15.65 -23.43
C ASP A 15 13.41 15.40 -24.85
N TYR A 16 13.43 14.15 -25.30
CA TYR A 16 12.88 13.77 -26.60
C TYR A 16 11.37 14.00 -26.66
N TYR A 17 10.61 13.46 -25.71
CA TYR A 17 9.15 13.52 -25.75
C TYR A 17 8.57 14.91 -25.44
N LYS A 18 9.27 15.77 -24.69
CA LYS A 18 8.87 17.19 -24.51
C LYS A 18 8.71 17.95 -25.83
N GLY A 19 9.46 17.57 -26.86
CA GLY A 19 9.41 18.19 -28.18
C GLY A 19 8.37 17.57 -29.13
N THR A 20 7.60 16.58 -28.67
CA THR A 20 6.62 15.84 -29.47
C THR A 20 5.19 16.10 -29.04
N THR A 21 4.22 15.62 -29.82
CA THR A 21 2.80 15.59 -29.47
C THR A 21 2.39 14.30 -28.75
N ASP A 22 3.34 13.41 -28.47
CA ASP A 22 3.11 12.12 -27.85
C ASP A 22 3.04 12.27 -26.32
N SER A 23 1.89 12.69 -25.84
CA SER A 23 1.65 12.97 -24.42
C SER A 23 1.73 11.72 -23.54
N VAL A 24 1.36 10.54 -24.08
CA VAL A 24 1.36 9.29 -23.31
C VAL A 24 2.79 8.82 -23.02
N HIS A 25 3.69 8.84 -24.01
CA HIS A 25 5.08 8.47 -23.78
C HIS A 25 5.83 9.52 -22.97
N ALA A 26 5.50 10.81 -23.11
CA ALA A 26 6.01 11.85 -22.23
C ALA A 26 5.59 11.60 -20.78
N ALA A 27 4.31 11.30 -20.54
CA ALA A 27 3.79 10.94 -19.21
C ALA A 27 4.49 9.70 -18.64
N LEU A 28 4.70 8.66 -19.45
CA LEU A 28 5.39 7.45 -19.06
C LEU A 28 6.86 7.70 -18.66
N ALA A 29 7.55 8.56 -19.40
CA ALA A 29 8.93 8.94 -19.07
C ALA A 29 9.01 9.64 -17.71
N TYR A 30 8.11 10.60 -17.44
CA TYR A 30 8.02 11.24 -16.13
C TYR A 30 7.59 10.28 -15.02
N TYR A 31 6.66 9.35 -15.29
CA TYR A 31 6.27 8.33 -14.33
C TYR A 31 7.48 7.48 -13.90
N ASN A 32 8.30 7.01 -14.85
CA ASN A 32 9.50 6.24 -14.56
C ASN A 32 10.54 7.07 -13.80
N ALA A 33 10.73 8.36 -14.14
CA ALA A 33 11.58 9.26 -13.36
C ALA A 33 11.09 9.41 -11.90
N GLY A 34 9.76 9.47 -11.72
CA GLY A 34 9.16 9.50 -10.38
C GLY A 34 9.41 8.21 -9.59
N LEU A 35 9.38 7.04 -10.24
CA LEU A 35 9.71 5.76 -9.59
C LEU A 35 11.18 5.68 -9.15
N VAL A 36 12.11 6.08 -10.03
CA VAL A 36 13.55 6.10 -9.70
C VAL A 36 13.82 7.06 -8.55
N ALA A 37 13.22 8.25 -8.55
CA ALA A 37 13.34 9.17 -7.43
C ALA A 37 12.76 8.59 -6.13
N MET A 38 11.65 7.82 -6.23
CA MET A 38 11.05 7.16 -5.07
C MET A 38 11.97 6.05 -4.50
N ASP A 39 12.62 5.28 -5.36
CA ASP A 39 13.57 4.23 -4.95
C ASP A 39 14.85 4.83 -4.34
N ASN A 40 15.24 6.04 -4.76
CA ASN A 40 16.33 6.81 -4.17
C ASN A 40 15.89 7.65 -2.94
N GLU A 41 14.69 7.44 -2.42
CA GLU A 41 14.11 8.16 -1.28
C GLU A 41 13.98 9.70 -1.49
N ASP A 42 14.17 10.18 -2.72
CA ASP A 42 13.95 11.58 -3.09
C ASP A 42 12.46 11.84 -3.35
N SER A 43 11.74 12.05 -2.26
CA SER A 43 10.31 12.26 -2.31
C SER A 43 9.90 13.56 -3.00
N GLU A 44 10.76 14.59 -3.03
CA GLU A 44 10.46 15.86 -3.72
C GLU A 44 10.54 15.69 -5.23
N ALA A 45 11.63 15.10 -5.73
CA ALA A 45 11.77 14.77 -7.14
C ALA A 45 10.70 13.75 -7.59
N SER A 46 10.37 12.77 -6.75
CA SER A 46 9.31 11.81 -7.01
C SER A 46 7.96 12.49 -7.22
N LEU A 47 7.56 13.35 -6.27
CA LEU A 47 6.31 14.10 -6.35
C LEU A 47 6.28 15.02 -7.58
N HIS A 48 7.37 15.75 -7.84
CA HIS A 48 7.48 16.61 -9.02
C HIS A 48 7.24 15.83 -10.31
N ASN A 49 7.89 14.68 -10.48
CA ASN A 49 7.77 13.86 -11.67
C ASN A 49 6.37 13.23 -11.81
N PHE A 50 5.75 12.78 -10.72
CA PHE A 50 4.38 12.28 -10.76
C PHE A 50 3.35 13.38 -11.08
N LEU A 51 3.55 14.61 -10.63
CA LEU A 51 2.72 15.75 -11.04
C LEU A 51 2.87 16.03 -12.54
N LYS A 52 4.11 16.00 -13.06
CA LYS A 52 4.35 16.09 -14.51
C LYS A 52 3.68 14.96 -15.29
N THR A 53 3.67 13.75 -14.76
CA THR A 53 2.93 12.64 -15.36
C THR A 53 1.44 12.97 -15.50
N ILE A 54 0.82 13.51 -14.46
CA ILE A 54 -0.60 13.91 -14.49
C ILE A 54 -0.83 15.05 -15.49
N ASP A 55 0.06 16.06 -15.51
CA ASP A 55 -0.03 17.18 -16.46
C ASP A 55 -0.01 16.69 -17.93
N TRP A 56 0.90 15.75 -18.26
CA TRP A 56 1.01 15.19 -19.61
C TRP A 56 -0.13 14.25 -19.98
N LEU A 57 -0.68 13.50 -19.01
CA LEU A 57 -1.84 12.64 -19.24
C LEU A 57 -3.10 13.45 -19.53
N GLY A 58 -3.29 14.59 -18.86
CA GLY A 58 -4.52 15.37 -18.99
C GLY A 58 -5.76 14.49 -18.81
N GLU A 59 -6.68 14.56 -19.78
CA GLU A 59 -7.91 13.75 -19.86
C GLU A 59 -7.73 12.47 -20.71
N SER A 60 -6.50 11.93 -20.78
CA SER A 60 -6.21 10.69 -21.52
C SER A 60 -7.02 9.51 -21.03
N ASP A 61 -7.47 8.66 -21.97
CA ASP A 61 -8.16 7.39 -21.69
C ASP A 61 -7.22 6.28 -21.17
N ASN A 62 -5.96 6.60 -20.87
CA ASN A 62 -5.02 5.65 -20.28
C ASN A 62 -5.31 5.47 -18.80
N ASP A 63 -6.39 4.76 -18.47
CA ASP A 63 -6.85 4.52 -17.11
C ASP A 63 -5.81 3.83 -16.25
N GLU A 64 -4.99 2.96 -16.83
CA GLU A 64 -3.94 2.27 -16.10
C GLU A 64 -2.88 3.25 -15.58
N LEU A 65 -2.33 4.12 -16.43
CA LEU A 65 -1.32 5.09 -16.01
C LEU A 65 -1.92 6.19 -15.12
N GLN A 66 -3.18 6.59 -15.38
CA GLN A 66 -3.95 7.49 -14.51
C GLN A 66 -4.11 6.92 -13.07
N PHE A 67 -4.39 5.61 -12.97
CA PHE A 67 -4.42 4.90 -11.70
C PHE A 67 -3.04 4.82 -11.06
N MET A 68 -2.04 4.30 -11.81
CA MET A 68 -0.71 4.01 -11.28
C MET A 68 -0.04 5.25 -10.67
N VAL A 69 -0.10 6.39 -11.33
CA VAL A 69 0.52 7.63 -10.82
C VAL A 69 -0.14 8.11 -9.52
N ARG A 70 -1.47 8.12 -9.44
CA ARG A 70 -2.19 8.54 -8.22
C ARG A 70 -2.01 7.56 -7.08
N TYR A 71 -1.98 6.27 -7.37
CA TYR A 71 -1.67 5.22 -6.40
C TYR A 71 -0.26 5.40 -5.80
N LYS A 72 0.75 5.66 -6.64
CA LYS A 72 2.12 5.91 -6.17
C LYS A 72 2.22 7.20 -5.34
N MET A 73 1.51 8.24 -5.73
CA MET A 73 1.43 9.46 -4.94
C MET A 73 0.71 9.25 -3.60
N SER A 74 -0.41 8.50 -3.58
CA SER A 74 -1.10 8.14 -2.34
C SER A 74 -0.18 7.38 -1.39
N ARG A 75 0.59 6.40 -1.91
CA ARG A 75 1.60 5.68 -1.15
C ARG A 75 2.72 6.59 -0.62
N LEU A 76 3.17 7.57 -1.42
CA LEU A 76 4.18 8.54 -0.99
C LEU A 76 3.69 9.38 0.19
N PHE A 77 2.44 9.84 0.15
CA PHE A 77 1.83 10.60 1.25
C PHE A 77 1.55 9.74 2.48
N ASN A 78 1.23 8.45 2.30
CA ASN A 78 1.15 7.48 3.40
C ASN A 78 2.48 7.38 4.14
N LEU A 79 3.59 7.18 3.42
CA LEU A 79 4.95 7.11 4.00
C LEU A 79 5.36 8.41 4.72
N ARG A 80 4.82 9.55 4.29
CA ARG A 80 5.07 10.86 4.90
C ARG A 80 4.09 11.23 6.02
N LEU A 81 3.16 10.36 6.34
CA LEU A 81 2.11 10.57 7.36
C LEU A 81 1.27 11.82 7.09
N ILE A 82 0.87 12.03 5.81
CA ILE A 82 -0.01 13.12 5.36
C ILE A 82 -1.36 12.51 4.91
N PRO A 83 -2.25 12.18 5.86
CA PRO A 83 -3.43 11.35 5.59
C PRO A 83 -4.49 12.03 4.70
N ASP A 84 -4.60 13.35 4.73
CA ASP A 84 -5.58 14.07 3.90
C ASP A 84 -5.23 13.93 2.40
N GLU A 85 -3.94 14.07 2.04
CA GLU A 85 -3.48 13.91 0.66
C GLU A 85 -3.47 12.43 0.23
N GLU A 86 -3.09 11.52 1.13
CA GLU A 86 -3.20 10.08 0.91
C GLU A 86 -4.63 9.70 0.53
N LEU A 87 -5.61 10.11 1.33
CA LEU A 87 -7.03 9.84 1.12
C LEU A 87 -7.55 10.51 -0.15
N ARG A 88 -7.20 11.77 -0.40
CA ARG A 88 -7.62 12.53 -1.58
C ARG A 88 -7.16 11.83 -2.86
N LEU A 89 -5.90 11.44 -2.92
CA LEU A 89 -5.31 10.77 -4.08
C LEU A 89 -5.82 9.34 -4.25
N GLY A 90 -5.96 8.60 -3.15
CA GLY A 90 -6.56 7.26 -3.17
C GLY A 90 -7.97 7.28 -3.75
N LYS A 91 -8.82 8.20 -3.28
CA LYS A 91 -10.19 8.37 -3.82
C LYS A 91 -10.17 8.82 -5.29
N ALA A 92 -9.23 9.67 -5.69
CA ALA A 92 -9.10 10.10 -7.08
C ALA A 92 -8.58 8.98 -8.01
N ALA A 93 -7.84 8.00 -7.48
CA ALA A 93 -7.35 6.85 -8.23
C ALA A 93 -8.42 5.77 -8.45
N LEU A 94 -9.38 5.64 -7.54
CA LEU A 94 -10.34 4.53 -7.52
C LEU A 94 -11.17 4.40 -8.81
N PRO A 95 -11.75 5.46 -9.39
CA PRO A 95 -12.50 5.35 -10.65
C PRO A 95 -11.65 4.83 -11.82
N TYR A 96 -10.36 5.17 -11.85
CA TYR A 96 -9.43 4.67 -12.86
C TYR A 96 -9.14 3.18 -12.64
N ALA A 97 -8.88 2.75 -11.39
CA ALA A 97 -8.70 1.34 -11.06
C ALA A 97 -9.93 0.51 -11.48
N GLU A 98 -11.15 1.00 -11.20
CA GLU A 98 -12.39 0.34 -11.58
C GLU A 98 -12.54 0.19 -13.09
N ARG A 99 -12.20 1.23 -13.89
CA ARG A 99 -12.30 1.18 -15.36
C ARG A 99 -11.29 0.25 -16.01
N THR A 100 -10.12 0.00 -15.38
CA THR A 100 -9.19 -1.03 -15.87
C THR A 100 -9.77 -2.45 -15.82
N GLY A 101 -10.75 -2.70 -14.97
CA GLY A 101 -11.30 -4.02 -14.72
C GLY A 101 -10.34 -4.97 -13.98
N ASN A 102 -9.16 -4.49 -13.53
CA ASN A 102 -8.17 -5.29 -12.84
C ASN A 102 -8.41 -5.27 -11.32
N PRO A 103 -8.88 -6.38 -10.71
CA PRO A 103 -9.17 -6.42 -9.28
C PRO A 103 -7.93 -6.21 -8.40
N LEU A 104 -6.72 -6.53 -8.89
CA LEU A 104 -5.48 -6.28 -8.16
C LEU A 104 -5.26 -4.79 -7.89
N TYR A 105 -5.62 -3.91 -8.82
CA TYR A 105 -5.45 -2.48 -8.65
C TYR A 105 -6.37 -1.93 -7.56
N ILE A 106 -7.61 -2.40 -7.52
CA ILE A 106 -8.58 -2.03 -6.48
C ILE A 106 -8.10 -2.55 -5.12
N CYS A 107 -7.70 -3.83 -5.04
CA CYS A 107 -7.19 -4.44 -3.80
C CYS A 107 -5.88 -3.81 -3.29
N ALA A 108 -5.02 -3.30 -4.19
CA ALA A 108 -3.82 -2.57 -3.79
C ALA A 108 -4.14 -1.16 -3.27
N LEU A 109 -5.20 -0.53 -3.76
CA LEU A 109 -5.56 0.86 -3.44
C LEU A 109 -6.40 0.99 -2.18
N LEU A 110 -7.39 0.11 -1.98
CA LEU A 110 -8.36 0.21 -0.89
C LEU A 110 -7.71 0.25 0.51
N PRO A 111 -6.60 -0.44 0.80
CA PRO A 111 -5.87 -0.30 2.07
C PRO A 111 -5.40 1.13 2.35
N TYR A 112 -4.94 1.88 1.35
CA TYR A 112 -4.52 3.29 1.53
C TYR A 112 -5.72 4.19 1.80
N ILE A 113 -6.83 3.98 1.09
CA ILE A 113 -8.09 4.71 1.36
C ILE A 113 -8.57 4.41 2.79
N THR A 114 -8.52 3.14 3.20
CA THR A 114 -8.88 2.71 4.57
C THR A 114 -7.99 3.39 5.60
N HIS A 115 -6.67 3.37 5.39
CA HIS A 115 -5.71 4.01 6.29
C HIS A 115 -5.94 5.53 6.39
N GLY A 116 -6.11 6.23 5.26
CA GLY A 116 -6.39 7.65 5.26
C GLY A 116 -7.66 8.01 6.04
N PHE A 117 -8.75 7.21 5.91
CA PHE A 117 -9.94 7.39 6.73
C PHE A 117 -9.71 7.08 8.22
N MET A 118 -8.90 6.09 8.56
CA MET A 118 -8.52 5.80 9.96
C MET A 118 -7.79 6.99 10.57
N GLN A 119 -6.78 7.52 9.89
CA GLN A 119 -5.96 8.63 10.39
C GLN A 119 -6.75 9.94 10.52
N THR A 120 -7.79 10.11 9.71
CA THR A 120 -8.72 11.25 9.80
C THR A 120 -9.91 10.97 10.73
N ASN A 121 -9.85 9.90 11.52
CA ASN A 121 -10.87 9.48 12.51
C ASN A 121 -12.28 9.25 11.92
N GLN A 122 -12.35 8.82 10.66
CA GLN A 122 -13.58 8.48 9.95
C GLN A 122 -13.76 6.95 9.90
N LEU A 123 -13.86 6.31 11.08
CA LEU A 123 -13.77 4.84 11.24
C LEU A 123 -14.87 4.08 10.48
N ASP A 124 -16.10 4.61 10.39
CA ASP A 124 -17.19 3.97 9.63
C ASP A 124 -16.88 3.91 8.13
N SER A 125 -16.29 4.98 7.59
CA SER A 125 -15.86 5.00 6.19
C SER A 125 -14.69 4.03 5.97
N ALA A 126 -13.71 4.02 6.87
CA ALA A 126 -12.60 3.07 6.85
C ALA A 126 -13.11 1.62 6.82
N TYR A 127 -14.09 1.30 7.68
CA TYR A 127 -14.68 -0.04 7.76
C TYR A 127 -15.35 -0.45 6.43
N LYS A 128 -16.11 0.44 5.82
CA LYS A 128 -16.76 0.19 4.53
C LYS A 128 -15.75 -0.18 3.43
N TYR A 129 -14.67 0.61 3.28
CA TYR A 129 -13.66 0.35 2.26
C TYR A 129 -12.82 -0.90 2.56
N SER A 130 -12.52 -1.15 3.83
CA SER A 130 -11.78 -2.34 4.24
C SER A 130 -12.58 -3.63 3.99
N VAL A 131 -13.89 -3.65 4.29
CA VAL A 131 -14.77 -4.79 3.98
C VAL A 131 -14.88 -5.00 2.47
N GLN A 132 -14.99 -3.93 1.69
CA GLN A 132 -14.98 -4.02 0.21
C GLN A 132 -13.68 -4.67 -0.30
N ALA A 133 -12.53 -4.30 0.27
CA ALA A 133 -11.24 -4.89 -0.09
C ALA A 133 -11.21 -6.41 0.21
N ILE A 134 -11.68 -6.81 1.40
CA ILE A 134 -11.74 -8.22 1.81
C ILE A 134 -12.63 -9.00 0.83
N GLN A 135 -13.85 -8.53 0.60
CA GLN A 135 -14.82 -9.24 -0.25
C GLN A 135 -14.29 -9.41 -1.68
N LEU A 136 -13.66 -8.39 -2.24
CA LEU A 136 -13.07 -8.46 -3.57
C LEU A 136 -11.90 -9.43 -3.62
N ALA A 137 -10.97 -9.34 -2.67
CA ALA A 137 -9.78 -10.18 -2.65
C ALA A 137 -10.13 -11.67 -2.37
N GLU A 138 -11.11 -11.95 -1.50
CA GLU A 138 -11.63 -13.31 -1.28
C GLU A 138 -12.30 -13.86 -2.54
N LYS A 139 -13.18 -13.07 -3.20
CA LYS A 139 -13.87 -13.46 -4.43
C LYS A 139 -12.90 -13.81 -5.56
N GLU A 140 -11.86 -13.02 -5.73
CA GLU A 140 -10.87 -13.17 -6.82
C GLU A 140 -9.68 -14.06 -6.41
N ASN A 141 -9.71 -14.64 -5.21
CA ASN A 141 -8.67 -15.53 -4.65
C ASN A 141 -7.26 -14.90 -4.68
N LEU A 142 -7.17 -13.60 -4.30
CA LEU A 142 -5.93 -12.83 -4.30
C LEU A 142 -5.16 -13.02 -2.98
N VAL A 143 -4.63 -14.21 -2.74
CA VAL A 143 -4.07 -14.65 -1.45
C VAL A 143 -3.02 -13.67 -0.89
N ARG A 144 -2.07 -13.21 -1.72
CA ARG A 144 -1.04 -12.25 -1.27
C ARG A 144 -1.62 -10.89 -0.88
N ALA A 145 -2.65 -10.41 -1.59
CA ALA A 145 -3.34 -9.17 -1.24
C ALA A 145 -4.15 -9.33 0.05
N LEU A 146 -4.75 -10.51 0.26
CA LEU A 146 -5.54 -10.81 1.47
C LEU A 146 -4.72 -10.65 2.75
N SER A 147 -3.48 -11.11 2.81
CA SER A 147 -2.61 -10.94 3.99
C SER A 147 -2.53 -9.46 4.39
N HIS A 148 -2.12 -8.59 3.45
CA HIS A 148 -2.05 -7.15 3.71
C HIS A 148 -3.39 -6.54 4.09
N ILE A 149 -4.48 -6.92 3.41
CA ILE A 149 -5.84 -6.42 3.66
C ILE A 149 -6.32 -6.87 5.05
N TYR A 150 -6.11 -8.12 5.45
CA TYR A 150 -6.47 -8.62 6.78
C TYR A 150 -5.67 -7.91 7.87
N SER A 151 -4.36 -7.69 7.67
CA SER A 151 -3.54 -6.93 8.60
C SER A 151 -4.08 -5.51 8.81
N GLN A 152 -4.41 -4.80 7.73
CA GLN A 152 -5.00 -3.45 7.81
C GLN A 152 -6.38 -3.46 8.46
N HIS A 153 -7.23 -4.43 8.14
CA HIS A 153 -8.55 -4.55 8.77
C HIS A 153 -8.45 -4.83 10.28
N ALA A 154 -7.48 -5.66 10.68
CA ALA A 154 -7.22 -5.91 12.11
C ALA A 154 -6.77 -4.62 12.84
N HIS A 155 -5.95 -3.77 12.22
CA HIS A 155 -5.59 -2.45 12.77
C HIS A 155 -6.81 -1.55 12.93
N LEU A 156 -7.71 -1.54 11.94
CA LEU A 156 -8.97 -0.80 12.03
C LEU A 156 -9.85 -1.32 13.18
N CYS A 157 -9.99 -2.64 13.33
CA CYS A 157 -10.74 -3.24 14.43
C CYS A 157 -10.13 -2.87 15.80
N MET A 158 -8.80 -2.81 15.91
CA MET A 158 -8.11 -2.30 17.11
C MET A 158 -8.50 -0.84 17.41
N ALA A 159 -8.50 0.04 16.39
CA ALA A 159 -8.92 1.43 16.55
C ALA A 159 -10.39 1.56 16.96
N MET A 160 -11.25 0.66 16.49
CA MET A 160 -12.68 0.56 16.86
C MET A 160 -12.89 -0.16 18.21
N LYS A 161 -11.84 -0.68 18.86
CA LYS A 161 -11.86 -1.48 20.10
C LYS A 161 -12.61 -2.82 19.94
N ASP A 162 -12.79 -3.31 18.73
CA ASP A 162 -13.27 -4.68 18.48
C ASP A 162 -12.07 -5.65 18.44
N TYR A 163 -11.52 -5.89 19.61
CA TYR A 163 -10.31 -6.71 19.78
C TYR A 163 -10.53 -8.18 19.37
N LYS A 164 -11.75 -8.68 19.49
CA LYS A 164 -12.07 -10.06 19.06
C LYS A 164 -12.01 -10.20 17.53
N GLN A 165 -12.58 -9.24 16.81
CA GLN A 165 -12.52 -9.22 15.36
C GLN A 165 -11.08 -8.96 14.89
N ALA A 166 -10.34 -8.07 15.59
CA ALA A 166 -8.93 -7.84 15.31
C ALA A 166 -8.11 -9.13 15.42
N LEU A 167 -8.29 -9.91 16.49
CA LEU A 167 -7.59 -11.18 16.68
C LEU A 167 -7.91 -12.18 15.58
N MET A 168 -9.19 -12.32 15.22
CA MET A 168 -9.62 -13.21 14.13
C MET A 168 -8.91 -12.89 12.80
N TYR A 169 -8.77 -11.60 12.45
CA TYR A 169 -8.10 -11.21 11.22
C TYR A 169 -6.57 -11.31 11.32
N ARG A 170 -5.97 -11.14 12.53
CA ARG A 170 -4.56 -11.46 12.75
C ARG A 170 -4.27 -12.95 12.53
N ASP A 171 -5.19 -13.83 12.96
CA ASP A 171 -5.06 -15.26 12.75
C ASP A 171 -5.14 -15.64 11.27
N LYS A 172 -6.08 -15.04 10.52
CA LYS A 172 -6.20 -15.24 9.08
C LYS A 172 -4.95 -14.75 8.32
N ASP A 173 -4.42 -13.61 8.70
CA ASP A 173 -3.20 -13.03 8.12
C ASP A 173 -2.00 -13.94 8.36
N LEU A 174 -1.75 -14.35 9.60
CA LEU A 174 -0.66 -15.26 9.96
C LEU A 174 -0.78 -16.62 9.24
N ALA A 175 -1.98 -17.16 9.08
CA ALA A 175 -2.17 -18.41 8.36
C ALA A 175 -1.69 -18.30 6.89
N ILE A 176 -1.98 -17.19 6.23
CA ILE A 176 -1.49 -16.93 4.85
C ILE A 176 0.03 -16.76 4.84
N LEU A 177 0.58 -16.03 5.80
CA LEU A 177 2.02 -15.80 5.87
C LEU A 177 2.80 -17.09 6.13
N PHE A 178 2.29 -17.98 7.00
CA PHE A 178 2.89 -19.30 7.24
C PHE A 178 2.89 -20.18 5.99
N GLU A 179 1.80 -20.14 5.22
CA GLU A 179 1.73 -20.87 3.96
C GLU A 179 2.71 -20.33 2.91
N LEU A 180 2.88 -19.00 2.85
CA LEU A 180 3.72 -18.36 1.82
C LEU A 180 5.22 -18.38 2.17
N PHE A 181 5.59 -18.24 3.45
CA PHE A 181 6.97 -17.95 3.86
C PHE A 181 7.51 -18.90 4.95
N GLY A 182 6.65 -19.71 5.59
CA GLY A 182 7.00 -20.49 6.79
C GLY A 182 6.97 -19.66 8.08
N GLU A 183 6.97 -20.32 9.23
CA GLU A 183 6.79 -19.68 10.54
C GLU A 183 8.01 -18.87 11.03
N GLU A 184 9.21 -19.21 10.53
CA GLU A 184 10.52 -18.65 10.97
C GLU A 184 11.02 -17.51 10.05
N ASN A 185 10.14 -16.90 9.28
CA ASN A 185 10.51 -15.84 8.37
C ASN A 185 10.44 -14.46 9.04
N GLU A 186 11.47 -13.64 8.88
CA GLU A 186 11.57 -12.29 9.47
C GLU A 186 10.36 -11.39 9.18
N TYR A 187 9.71 -11.55 8.01
CA TYR A 187 8.49 -10.80 7.65
C TYR A 187 7.31 -11.08 8.57
N ILE A 188 7.37 -12.14 9.41
CA ILE A 188 6.27 -12.54 10.29
C ILE A 188 6.39 -11.89 11.68
N TYR A 189 7.56 -11.42 12.09
CA TYR A 189 7.79 -10.92 13.45
C TYR A 189 6.91 -9.72 13.81
N ASP A 190 6.75 -8.77 12.92
CA ASP A 190 5.83 -7.65 13.12
C ASP A 190 4.38 -8.11 13.29
N HIS A 191 4.00 -9.19 12.60
CA HIS A 191 2.66 -9.78 12.73
C HIS A 191 2.47 -10.50 14.07
N TYR A 192 3.53 -11.12 14.62
CA TYR A 192 3.51 -11.66 15.99
C TYR A 192 3.35 -10.54 17.03
N ILE A 193 4.11 -9.45 16.91
CA ILE A 193 3.99 -8.28 17.79
C ILE A 193 2.57 -7.70 17.73
N ASN A 194 2.03 -7.53 16.54
CA ASN A 194 0.69 -7.03 16.35
C ASN A 194 -0.38 -7.94 16.97
N LYS A 195 -0.21 -9.27 16.85
CA LYS A 195 -1.10 -10.25 17.50
C LYS A 195 -0.97 -10.21 19.03
N ALA A 196 0.25 -10.12 19.55
CA ALA A 196 0.50 -10.00 20.99
C ALA A 196 -0.16 -8.73 21.56
N ASN A 197 -0.06 -7.59 20.88
CA ASN A 197 -0.75 -6.36 21.26
C ASN A 197 -2.27 -6.57 21.34
N THR A 198 -2.86 -7.24 20.35
CA THR A 198 -4.29 -7.56 20.36
C THR A 198 -4.69 -8.47 21.52
N LEU A 199 -3.87 -9.48 21.82
CA LEU A 199 -4.08 -10.40 22.94
C LEU A 199 -3.96 -9.69 24.28
N THR A 200 -3.09 -8.69 24.39
CA THR A 200 -2.94 -7.85 25.60
C THR A 200 -4.22 -7.06 25.86
N GLU A 201 -4.83 -6.48 24.85
CA GLU A 201 -6.13 -5.79 24.97
C GLU A 201 -7.28 -6.74 25.36
N LEU A 202 -7.16 -8.01 25.02
CA LEU A 202 -8.08 -9.07 25.44
C LEU A 202 -7.75 -9.68 26.81
N HIS A 203 -6.73 -9.17 27.52
CA HIS A 203 -6.22 -9.68 28.79
C HIS A 203 -5.73 -11.14 28.75
N GLN A 204 -5.32 -11.62 27.56
CA GLN A 204 -4.76 -12.95 27.34
C GLN A 204 -3.22 -12.92 27.41
N TYR A 205 -2.69 -12.58 28.57
CA TYR A 205 -1.28 -12.23 28.78
C TYR A 205 -0.31 -13.38 28.48
N ASP A 206 -0.66 -14.62 28.84
CA ASP A 206 0.21 -15.78 28.56
C ASP A 206 0.39 -15.98 27.05
N SER A 207 -0.70 -15.87 26.30
CA SER A 207 -0.65 -15.95 24.83
C SER A 207 0.09 -14.75 24.21
N ALA A 208 -0.10 -13.55 24.75
CA ALA A 208 0.63 -12.37 24.29
C ALA A 208 2.14 -12.54 24.49
N PHE A 209 2.56 -13.03 25.65
CA PHE A 209 3.97 -13.30 25.98
C PHE A 209 4.58 -14.36 25.04
N TYR A 210 3.83 -15.42 24.72
CA TYR A 210 4.26 -16.42 23.74
C TYR A 210 4.60 -15.80 22.37
N TYR A 211 3.73 -14.92 21.83
CA TYR A 211 3.98 -14.29 20.54
C TYR A 211 5.08 -13.23 20.59
N ILE A 212 5.25 -12.50 21.70
CA ILE A 212 6.39 -11.60 21.88
C ILE A 212 7.70 -12.40 21.87
N ASN A 213 7.79 -13.52 22.57
CA ASN A 213 8.98 -14.35 22.56
C ASN A 213 9.29 -14.87 21.16
N LYS A 214 8.30 -15.36 20.41
CA LYS A 214 8.49 -15.74 19.00
C LYS A 214 9.05 -14.61 18.12
N ALA A 215 8.70 -13.36 18.40
CA ALA A 215 9.20 -12.21 17.66
C ALA A 215 10.64 -11.81 18.04
N VAL A 216 11.13 -12.23 19.22
CA VAL A 216 12.43 -11.81 19.76
C VAL A 216 13.49 -12.92 19.68
N GLU A 217 13.11 -14.20 19.77
CA GLU A 217 14.03 -15.33 19.84
C GLU A 217 15.00 -15.41 18.64
N ASP A 218 14.58 -14.97 17.46
CA ASP A 218 15.40 -15.01 16.25
C ASP A 218 16.30 -13.77 16.05
N THR A 219 16.13 -12.71 16.86
CA THR A 219 17.02 -11.53 16.79
C THR A 219 18.31 -11.70 17.59
N THR A 220 18.45 -12.80 18.33
CA THR A 220 19.62 -13.04 19.23
C THR A 220 20.69 -13.94 18.62
N ASP A 221 20.48 -14.52 17.45
CA ASP A 221 21.43 -15.41 16.76
C ASP A 221 22.26 -14.72 15.63
N ILE A 222 22.39 -13.37 15.66
CA ILE A 222 23.25 -12.60 14.76
C ILE A 222 24.46 -12.04 15.50
#